data_626ed2ad0a52ddd2ee0d3306b26f6858
#
_entry.id   626ed2ad0a52ddd2ee0d3306b26f6858
#
_cell.length_a   1.000
_cell.length_b   1.000
_cell.length_c   1.000
_cell.angle_alpha   90.00
_cell.angle_beta   90.00
_cell.angle_gamma   90.00
#
_symmetry.space_group_name_H-M   'P 1'
#
loop_
_entity.id
_entity.type
_entity.pdbx_description
1 polymer ?
#
loop_
_entity_poly.entity_id
_entity_poly.type
_entity_poly.pdbx_seq_one_letter_code
_entity_poly.pdbx_strand_id
1 'polypeptide(L)'
;DPSVADINKIEKKIKTLTKGTIVRLGGMTDCFQECEKEFEVTYKTIQLLNKYGIHYLIVTKSDLIASEKYLKVLNKNLAHIQITVTSTDDNLARQYENAPVTSKRLVAIEKLFESGFDVQIRLSPYIPEYIDWEVIKRLKCERVIIEFLRVNAFIKKTFELDFTKYTHRENGYEHLPLEEKIKLLTPILKYKQVSVCEDCSDAYSFWEKYVNYNPFDCCNLLNYKHDYIGNIELLHEKKTAFLSSPSEDKELNEKIIQWANGQTADDVIISGFHSNTEKKALDVLLKKSARIILVMAKDLYAQCPGQFADAVKAGRMLILTPKNINTKIVTKGTALLRNQYVLDQSNSAVVGTATKNGMIETLLSEYNKTVIVLQ
;
A
#
# COMPACT_ATOMS: atom_id res chain seq x y z
N ASP A 1 -33.54 -8.93 -11.83
CA ASP A 1 -32.74 -9.31 -13.00
C ASP A 1 -31.41 -8.56 -12.98
N PRO A 2 -30.28 -9.25 -13.24
CA PRO A 2 -29.01 -8.58 -13.37
C PRO A 2 -29.06 -7.60 -14.57
N SER A 3 -28.72 -6.36 -14.33
CA SER A 3 -28.61 -5.36 -15.42
C SER A 3 -27.23 -5.43 -16.05
N VAL A 4 -27.18 -5.45 -17.38
CA VAL A 4 -25.91 -5.37 -18.12
C VAL A 4 -25.44 -3.92 -18.12
N ALA A 5 -24.21 -3.68 -17.73
CA ALA A 5 -23.65 -2.35 -17.68
C ALA A 5 -23.47 -1.77 -19.10
N ASP A 6 -23.84 -0.49 -19.26
CA ASP A 6 -23.70 0.25 -20.53
C ASP A 6 -22.25 0.69 -20.75
N ILE A 7 -21.62 0.11 -21.78
CA ILE A 7 -20.22 0.40 -22.14
C ILE A 7 -19.98 1.89 -22.46
N ASN A 8 -20.95 2.59 -23.03
CA ASN A 8 -20.81 4.01 -23.33
C ASN A 8 -20.77 4.86 -22.04
N LYS A 9 -21.52 4.46 -21.01
CA LYS A 9 -21.45 5.09 -19.68
C LYS A 9 -20.12 4.80 -18.99
N ILE A 10 -19.61 3.57 -19.12
CA ILE A 10 -18.29 3.19 -18.62
C ILE A 10 -17.21 4.04 -19.30
N GLU A 11 -17.21 4.16 -20.63
CA GLU A 11 -16.23 4.96 -21.35
C GLU A 11 -16.29 6.44 -20.95
N LYS A 12 -17.48 7.01 -20.82
CA LYS A 12 -17.65 8.40 -20.33
C LYS A 12 -17.01 8.56 -18.94
N LYS A 13 -17.20 7.60 -18.05
CA LYS A 13 -16.61 7.64 -16.70
C LYS A 13 -15.09 7.50 -16.75
N ILE A 14 -14.55 6.59 -17.54
CA ILE A 14 -13.10 6.41 -17.71
C ILE A 14 -12.43 7.69 -18.19
N LYS A 15 -13.05 8.41 -19.13
CA LYS A 15 -12.55 9.72 -19.63
C LYS A 15 -12.44 10.80 -18.54
N THR A 16 -13.17 10.69 -17.46
CA THR A 16 -13.10 11.64 -16.32
C THR A 16 -12.07 11.26 -15.27
N LEU A 17 -11.43 10.11 -15.41
CA LEU A 17 -10.43 9.64 -14.44
C LEU A 17 -9.12 10.41 -14.62
N THR A 18 -8.49 10.72 -13.50
CA THR A 18 -7.17 11.35 -13.48
C THR A 18 -6.08 10.33 -13.76
N LYS A 19 -4.95 10.78 -14.29
CA LYS A 19 -3.77 9.94 -14.47
C LYS A 19 -3.32 9.37 -13.11
N GLY A 20 -3.06 8.07 -13.05
CA GLY A 20 -2.74 7.36 -11.81
C GLY A 20 -3.94 6.76 -11.08
N THR A 21 -5.19 7.01 -11.57
CA THR A 21 -6.35 6.29 -11.06
C THR A 21 -6.26 4.80 -11.38
N ILE A 22 -6.68 3.96 -10.42
CA ILE A 22 -6.84 2.53 -10.62
C ILE A 22 -8.29 2.17 -10.51
N VAL A 23 -8.78 1.50 -11.51
CA VAL A 23 -10.14 0.99 -11.53
C VAL A 23 -10.16 -0.42 -10.94
N ARG A 24 -10.84 -0.61 -9.81
CA ARG A 24 -11.09 -1.93 -9.27
C ARG A 24 -12.27 -2.56 -9.99
N LEU A 25 -12.04 -3.73 -10.58
CA LEU A 25 -13.05 -4.63 -11.14
C LEU A 25 -13.27 -5.79 -10.15
N GLY A 26 -14.53 -6.15 -9.90
CA GLY A 26 -14.89 -7.20 -8.96
C GLY A 26 -14.93 -6.76 -7.48
N GLY A 27 -15.28 -5.51 -7.21
CA GLY A 27 -15.36 -4.98 -5.84
C GLY A 27 -16.61 -5.42 -5.06
N MET A 28 -17.77 -5.42 -5.70
CA MET A 28 -19.06 -5.80 -5.10
C MET A 28 -19.51 -7.16 -5.57
N THR A 29 -19.33 -7.45 -6.85
CA THR A 29 -19.63 -8.75 -7.48
C THR A 29 -18.45 -9.12 -8.37
N ASP A 30 -18.31 -10.41 -8.66
CA ASP A 30 -17.26 -10.88 -9.57
C ASP A 30 -17.55 -10.37 -10.99
N CYS A 31 -16.57 -9.75 -11.62
CA CYS A 31 -16.70 -9.24 -12.98
C CYS A 31 -16.55 -10.35 -14.05
N PHE A 32 -16.13 -11.55 -13.67
CA PHE A 32 -16.02 -12.73 -14.53
C PHE A 32 -17.10 -13.78 -14.24
N GLN A 33 -18.33 -13.34 -13.94
CA GLN A 33 -19.48 -14.22 -13.82
C GLN A 33 -19.75 -14.93 -15.16
N GLU A 34 -20.57 -15.98 -15.13
CA GLU A 34 -20.89 -16.78 -16.32
C GLU A 34 -21.48 -15.94 -17.47
N CYS A 35 -22.25 -14.90 -17.12
CA CYS A 35 -22.82 -13.95 -18.10
C CYS A 35 -21.75 -13.13 -18.85
N GLU A 36 -20.52 -13.04 -18.34
CA GLU A 36 -19.43 -12.38 -19.06
C GLU A 36 -19.08 -13.08 -20.39
N LYS A 37 -19.33 -14.39 -20.51
CA LYS A 37 -19.15 -15.13 -21.74
C LYS A 37 -20.08 -14.65 -22.86
N GLU A 38 -21.24 -14.14 -22.49
CA GLU A 38 -22.27 -13.65 -23.43
C GLU A 38 -22.14 -12.15 -23.69
N PHE A 39 -22.09 -11.34 -22.62
CA PHE A 39 -22.17 -9.88 -22.73
C PHE A 39 -20.83 -9.18 -22.93
N GLU A 40 -19.73 -9.80 -22.53
CA GLU A 40 -18.35 -9.31 -22.68
C GLU A 40 -18.14 -7.88 -22.11
N VAL A 41 -18.82 -7.54 -21.02
CA VAL A 41 -18.74 -6.21 -20.42
C VAL A 41 -17.36 -5.97 -19.83
N THR A 42 -16.81 -6.97 -19.11
CA THR A 42 -15.47 -6.90 -18.54
C THR A 42 -14.40 -6.83 -19.63
N TYR A 43 -14.53 -7.65 -20.68
CA TYR A 43 -13.66 -7.64 -21.84
C TYR A 43 -13.57 -6.23 -22.48
N LYS A 44 -14.73 -5.67 -22.80
CA LYS A 44 -14.85 -4.33 -23.40
C LYS A 44 -14.34 -3.23 -22.47
N THR A 45 -14.58 -3.37 -21.17
CA THR A 45 -14.06 -2.44 -20.16
C THR A 45 -12.52 -2.48 -20.09
N ILE A 46 -11.91 -3.66 -20.12
CA ILE A 46 -10.44 -3.82 -20.18
C ILE A 46 -9.87 -3.17 -21.45
N GLN A 47 -10.51 -3.35 -22.61
CA GLN A 47 -10.10 -2.66 -23.83
C GLN A 47 -10.11 -1.13 -23.68
N LEU A 48 -11.14 -0.57 -23.06
CA LEU A 48 -11.22 0.86 -22.79
C LEU A 48 -10.15 1.33 -21.81
N LEU A 49 -9.93 0.60 -20.71
CA LEU A 49 -8.87 0.92 -19.73
C LEU A 49 -7.49 0.91 -20.39
N ASN A 50 -7.20 -0.08 -21.22
CA ASN A 50 -5.98 -0.15 -22.02
C ASN A 50 -5.85 1.03 -22.98
N LYS A 51 -6.91 1.37 -23.70
CA LYS A 51 -6.97 2.50 -24.65
C LYS A 51 -6.62 3.82 -23.96
N TYR A 52 -7.07 4.02 -22.73
CA TYR A 52 -6.85 5.25 -21.98
C TYR A 52 -5.64 5.18 -21.03
N GLY A 53 -4.88 4.08 -21.01
CA GLY A 53 -3.71 3.90 -20.16
C GLY A 53 -4.03 3.92 -18.65
N ILE A 54 -5.22 3.47 -18.29
CA ILE A 54 -5.69 3.44 -16.90
C ILE A 54 -5.36 2.07 -16.29
N HIS A 55 -4.69 2.07 -15.15
CA HIS A 55 -4.43 0.86 -14.39
C HIS A 55 -5.73 0.25 -13.84
N TYR A 56 -5.76 -1.06 -13.72
CA TYR A 56 -6.92 -1.75 -13.18
C TYR A 56 -6.52 -2.96 -12.32
N LEU A 57 -7.22 -3.08 -11.19
CA LEU A 57 -7.14 -4.21 -10.28
C LEU A 57 -8.34 -5.13 -10.51
N ILE A 58 -8.09 -6.35 -10.90
CA ILE A 58 -9.11 -7.39 -11.04
C ILE A 58 -9.08 -8.28 -9.79
N VAL A 59 -10.23 -8.41 -9.14
CA VAL A 59 -10.44 -9.35 -8.03
C VAL A 59 -11.51 -10.35 -8.46
N THR A 60 -11.14 -11.62 -8.61
CA THR A 60 -12.06 -12.64 -9.15
C THR A 60 -11.85 -14.00 -8.51
N LYS A 61 -12.91 -14.84 -8.54
CA LYS A 61 -12.89 -16.29 -8.25
C LYS A 61 -12.93 -17.12 -9.53
N SER A 62 -12.97 -16.49 -10.71
CA SER A 62 -13.16 -17.15 -11.99
C SER A 62 -11.84 -17.52 -12.66
N ASP A 63 -11.77 -18.72 -13.20
CA ASP A 63 -10.68 -19.16 -14.08
C ASP A 63 -10.79 -18.61 -15.50
N LEU A 64 -11.93 -18.00 -15.87
CA LEU A 64 -12.18 -17.41 -17.20
C LEU A 64 -11.12 -16.34 -17.56
N ILE A 65 -10.61 -15.59 -16.59
CA ILE A 65 -9.56 -14.58 -16.78
C ILE A 65 -8.29 -15.17 -17.42
N ALA A 66 -7.97 -16.43 -17.17
CA ALA A 66 -6.82 -17.13 -17.74
C ALA A 66 -7.09 -17.80 -19.10
N SER A 67 -8.26 -17.56 -19.70
CA SER A 67 -8.56 -18.04 -21.05
C SER A 67 -7.74 -17.29 -22.11
N GLU A 68 -7.50 -17.92 -23.27
CA GLU A 68 -6.76 -17.32 -24.39
C GLU A 68 -7.27 -15.93 -24.79
N LYS A 69 -8.58 -15.75 -24.74
CA LYS A 69 -9.24 -14.49 -25.04
C LYS A 69 -8.79 -13.36 -24.10
N TYR A 70 -8.80 -13.62 -22.80
CA TYR A 70 -8.45 -12.62 -21.80
C TYR A 70 -6.93 -12.41 -21.70
N LEU A 71 -6.12 -13.44 -21.84
CA LEU A 71 -4.67 -13.31 -21.92
C LEU A 71 -4.22 -12.37 -23.05
N LYS A 72 -4.97 -12.33 -24.16
CA LYS A 72 -4.67 -11.44 -25.29
C LYS A 72 -5.08 -9.98 -25.06
N VAL A 73 -6.13 -9.74 -24.29
CA VAL A 73 -6.63 -8.38 -24.05
C VAL A 73 -6.01 -7.72 -22.81
N LEU A 74 -5.60 -8.51 -21.82
CA LEU A 74 -4.94 -7.99 -20.61
C LEU A 74 -3.60 -7.32 -20.97
N ASN A 75 -3.36 -6.16 -20.39
CA ASN A 75 -2.10 -5.44 -20.56
C ASN A 75 -1.21 -5.65 -19.34
N LYS A 76 -0.03 -6.24 -19.52
CA LYS A 76 0.89 -6.58 -18.43
C LYS A 76 1.36 -5.39 -17.58
N ASN A 77 1.37 -4.20 -18.17
CA ASN A 77 1.79 -2.98 -17.49
C ASN A 77 0.64 -2.27 -16.75
N LEU A 78 -0.61 -2.63 -17.04
CA LEU A 78 -1.79 -1.95 -16.49
C LEU A 78 -2.66 -2.88 -15.64
N ALA A 79 -2.58 -4.20 -15.86
CA ALA A 79 -3.40 -5.19 -15.18
C ALA A 79 -2.73 -5.70 -13.91
N HIS A 80 -3.46 -5.64 -12.80
CA HIS A 80 -3.11 -6.23 -11.52
C HIS A 80 -4.20 -7.22 -11.15
N ILE A 81 -3.83 -8.45 -10.83
CA ILE A 81 -4.80 -9.55 -10.76
C ILE A 81 -4.71 -10.21 -9.39
N GLN A 82 -5.85 -10.33 -8.72
CA GLN A 82 -6.00 -11.10 -7.49
C GLN A 82 -7.02 -12.22 -7.72
N ILE A 83 -6.55 -13.47 -7.64
CA ILE A 83 -7.45 -14.62 -7.71
C ILE A 83 -7.75 -15.12 -6.30
N THR A 84 -9.04 -15.12 -5.96
CA THR A 84 -9.50 -15.47 -4.62
C THR A 84 -9.60 -16.99 -4.47
N VAL A 85 -8.93 -17.50 -3.43
CA VAL A 85 -8.96 -18.89 -2.97
C VAL A 85 -9.49 -18.87 -1.53
N THR A 86 -10.62 -19.50 -1.30
CA THR A 86 -11.30 -19.55 0.01
C THR A 86 -11.09 -20.89 0.73
N SER A 87 -10.75 -21.90 -0.03
CA SER A 87 -10.36 -23.24 0.46
C SER A 87 -9.40 -23.86 -0.56
N THR A 88 -8.53 -24.76 -0.12
CA THR A 88 -7.70 -25.61 -0.99
C THR A 88 -8.37 -26.94 -1.34
N ASP A 89 -9.55 -27.19 -0.79
CA ASP A 89 -10.39 -28.38 -1.07
C ASP A 89 -11.59 -27.99 -1.93
N ASP A 90 -11.70 -28.58 -3.12
CA ASP A 90 -12.79 -28.33 -4.06
C ASP A 90 -14.17 -28.73 -3.52
N ASN A 91 -14.26 -29.81 -2.73
CA ASN A 91 -15.53 -30.28 -2.18
C ASN A 91 -15.99 -29.35 -1.05
N LEU A 92 -15.08 -28.89 -0.22
CA LEU A 92 -15.37 -27.93 0.82
C LEU A 92 -15.82 -26.60 0.22
N ALA A 93 -15.12 -26.08 -0.79
CA ALA A 93 -15.48 -24.82 -1.46
C ALA A 93 -16.90 -24.86 -2.04
N ARG A 94 -17.32 -25.97 -2.65
CA ARG A 94 -18.68 -26.15 -3.22
C ARG A 94 -19.80 -26.06 -2.19
N GLN A 95 -19.52 -26.29 -0.92
CA GLN A 95 -20.55 -26.26 0.13
C GLN A 95 -21.03 -24.84 0.46
N TYR A 96 -20.21 -23.82 0.22
CA TYR A 96 -20.53 -22.46 0.63
C TYR A 96 -20.38 -21.40 -0.46
N GLU A 97 -19.84 -21.73 -1.63
CA GLU A 97 -19.74 -20.76 -2.71
C GLU A 97 -20.12 -21.32 -4.09
N ASN A 98 -20.79 -20.49 -4.89
CA ASN A 98 -21.14 -20.80 -6.26
C ASN A 98 -20.13 -20.14 -7.22
N ALA A 99 -18.93 -20.71 -7.31
CA ALA A 99 -17.84 -20.21 -8.14
C ALA A 99 -17.05 -21.40 -8.71
N PRO A 100 -16.20 -21.22 -9.73
CA PRO A 100 -15.30 -22.27 -10.20
C PRO A 100 -14.50 -22.87 -9.06
N VAL A 101 -14.32 -24.18 -9.07
CA VAL A 101 -13.62 -24.91 -8.00
C VAL A 101 -12.17 -24.44 -7.84
N THR A 102 -11.62 -24.62 -6.66
CA THR A 102 -10.29 -24.13 -6.31
C THR A 102 -9.20 -24.64 -7.25
N SER A 103 -9.22 -25.92 -7.60
CA SER A 103 -8.22 -26.50 -8.51
C SER A 103 -8.12 -25.74 -9.84
N LYS A 104 -9.24 -25.29 -10.40
CA LYS A 104 -9.26 -24.44 -11.62
C LYS A 104 -8.66 -23.04 -11.37
N ARG A 105 -8.94 -22.47 -10.19
CA ARG A 105 -8.35 -21.15 -9.80
C ARG A 105 -6.85 -21.25 -9.63
N LEU A 106 -6.33 -22.33 -9.03
CA LEU A 106 -4.89 -22.54 -8.89
C LEU A 106 -4.19 -22.67 -10.24
N VAL A 107 -4.79 -23.40 -11.18
CA VAL A 107 -4.31 -23.49 -12.57
C VAL A 107 -4.31 -22.11 -13.24
N ALA A 108 -5.36 -21.32 -13.03
CA ALA A 108 -5.45 -19.96 -13.58
C ALA A 108 -4.37 -19.04 -13.01
N ILE A 109 -4.06 -19.12 -11.71
CA ILE A 109 -2.96 -18.38 -11.07
C ILE A 109 -1.62 -18.71 -11.74
N GLU A 110 -1.29 -19.99 -11.86
CA GLU A 110 -0.03 -20.44 -12.50
C GLU A 110 0.07 -19.97 -13.94
N LYS A 111 -1.00 -20.12 -14.73
CA LYS A 111 -1.04 -19.71 -16.12
C LYS A 111 -0.84 -18.22 -16.30
N LEU A 112 -1.45 -17.39 -15.47
CA LEU A 112 -1.26 -15.94 -15.47
C LEU A 112 0.16 -15.56 -15.05
N PHE A 113 0.69 -16.19 -14.00
CA PHE A 113 2.05 -15.97 -13.53
C PHE A 113 3.09 -16.33 -14.61
N GLU A 114 2.98 -17.52 -15.20
CA GLU A 114 3.85 -17.97 -16.30
C GLU A 114 3.73 -17.10 -17.57
N SER A 115 2.57 -16.51 -17.78
CA SER A 115 2.35 -15.53 -18.84
C SER A 115 2.96 -14.15 -18.55
N GLY A 116 3.55 -13.95 -17.37
CA GLY A 116 4.24 -12.72 -16.96
C GLY A 116 3.30 -11.59 -16.53
N PHE A 117 2.10 -11.92 -16.04
CA PHE A 117 1.20 -10.94 -15.42
C PHE A 117 1.53 -10.74 -13.93
N ASP A 118 1.23 -9.55 -13.42
CA ASP A 118 1.21 -9.28 -11.98
C ASP A 118 -0.01 -9.96 -11.34
N VAL A 119 0.20 -11.14 -10.77
CA VAL A 119 -0.84 -11.96 -10.16
C VAL A 119 -0.53 -12.24 -8.69
N GLN A 120 -1.57 -12.28 -7.88
CA GLN A 120 -1.53 -12.53 -6.44
C GLN A 120 -2.59 -13.55 -6.04
N ILE A 121 -2.23 -14.42 -5.11
CA ILE A 121 -3.16 -15.35 -4.45
C ILE A 121 -3.89 -14.55 -3.38
N ARG A 122 -5.23 -14.44 -3.45
CA ARG A 122 -6.03 -13.78 -2.42
C ARG A 122 -6.75 -14.82 -1.56
N LEU A 123 -6.36 -14.96 -0.30
CA LEU A 123 -7.07 -15.78 0.70
C LEU A 123 -8.10 -14.88 1.40
N SER A 124 -9.34 -14.93 0.94
CA SER A 124 -10.40 -14.01 1.41
C SER A 124 -11.79 -14.63 1.31
N PRO A 125 -12.45 -14.92 2.43
CA PRO A 125 -11.91 -14.86 3.78
C PRO A 125 -10.84 -15.93 4.01
N TYR A 126 -9.83 -15.61 4.82
CA TYR A 126 -8.86 -16.59 5.29
C TYR A 126 -9.42 -17.32 6.52
N ILE A 127 -9.65 -18.62 6.34
CA ILE A 127 -10.06 -19.54 7.38
C ILE A 127 -8.92 -20.57 7.47
N PRO A 128 -8.15 -20.60 8.55
CA PRO A 128 -6.96 -21.46 8.65
C PRO A 128 -7.24 -22.93 8.36
N GLU A 129 -8.38 -23.45 8.83
CA GLU A 129 -8.80 -24.82 8.69
C GLU A 129 -9.15 -25.23 7.23
N TYR A 130 -9.36 -24.22 6.36
CA TYR A 130 -9.75 -24.43 4.95
C TYR A 130 -8.57 -24.38 3.99
N ILE A 131 -7.38 -23.97 4.48
CA ILE A 131 -6.20 -23.77 3.64
C ILE A 131 -5.10 -24.76 3.99
N ASP A 132 -4.84 -25.70 3.09
CA ASP A 132 -3.61 -26.49 3.11
C ASP A 132 -2.47 -25.66 2.51
N TRP A 133 -1.55 -25.23 3.38
CA TRP A 133 -0.39 -24.42 2.99
C TRP A 133 0.59 -25.18 2.10
N GLU A 134 0.63 -26.51 2.12
CA GLU A 134 1.48 -27.27 1.20
C GLU A 134 1.00 -27.12 -0.26
N VAL A 135 -0.30 -26.94 -0.46
CA VAL A 135 -0.84 -26.61 -1.79
C VAL A 135 -0.40 -25.22 -2.23
N ILE A 136 -0.55 -24.21 -1.35
CA ILE A 136 -0.19 -22.82 -1.65
C ILE A 136 1.32 -22.65 -1.87
N LYS A 137 2.15 -23.33 -1.07
CA LYS A 137 3.62 -23.29 -1.19
C LYS A 137 4.12 -23.77 -2.54
N ARG A 138 3.48 -24.76 -3.15
CA ARG A 138 3.87 -25.35 -4.45
C ARG A 138 3.64 -24.41 -5.64
N LEU A 139 2.77 -23.42 -5.51
CA LEU A 139 2.52 -22.45 -6.56
C LEU A 139 3.74 -21.58 -6.79
N LYS A 140 4.07 -21.32 -8.05
CA LYS A 140 5.18 -20.41 -8.45
C LYS A 140 4.90 -18.96 -8.07
N CYS A 141 3.62 -18.57 -8.03
CA CYS A 141 3.20 -17.26 -7.56
C CYS A 141 3.60 -17.08 -6.10
N GLU A 142 4.50 -16.13 -5.84
CA GLU A 142 5.07 -15.90 -4.51
C GLU A 142 4.22 -14.99 -3.62
N ARG A 143 3.30 -14.22 -4.22
CA ARG A 143 2.56 -13.16 -3.54
C ARG A 143 1.21 -13.64 -3.05
N VAL A 144 0.98 -13.48 -1.75
CA VAL A 144 -0.28 -13.86 -1.08
C VAL A 144 -0.84 -12.67 -0.32
N ILE A 145 -2.11 -12.36 -0.55
CA ILE A 145 -2.85 -11.40 0.26
C ILE A 145 -3.87 -12.14 1.12
N ILE A 146 -3.89 -11.83 2.40
CA ILE A 146 -4.77 -12.46 3.40
C ILE A 146 -5.78 -11.44 3.91
N GLU A 147 -7.04 -11.82 3.92
CA GLU A 147 -8.12 -11.13 4.59
C GLU A 147 -8.75 -12.07 5.60
N PHE A 148 -8.53 -11.83 6.89
CA PHE A 148 -9.06 -12.68 7.94
C PHE A 148 -10.58 -12.66 7.98
N LEU A 149 -11.19 -13.78 8.38
CA LEU A 149 -12.64 -13.88 8.52
C LEU A 149 -13.15 -12.87 9.54
N ARG A 150 -14.17 -12.12 9.14
CA ARG A 150 -15.00 -11.27 10.03
C ARG A 150 -16.25 -12.05 10.41
N VAL A 151 -16.47 -12.24 11.70
CA VAL A 151 -17.53 -13.11 12.23
C VAL A 151 -18.69 -12.28 12.73
N ASN A 152 -19.89 -12.63 12.28
CA ASN A 152 -21.16 -12.11 12.79
C ASN A 152 -22.13 -13.28 13.06
N ALA A 153 -23.34 -12.96 13.48
CA ALA A 153 -24.34 -13.99 13.78
C ALA A 153 -24.70 -14.88 12.56
N PHE A 154 -24.65 -14.32 11.34
CA PHE A 154 -24.89 -15.08 10.12
C PHE A 154 -23.76 -16.08 9.86
N ILE A 155 -22.51 -15.64 9.95
CA ILE A 155 -21.33 -16.50 9.78
C ILE A 155 -21.36 -17.67 10.80
N LYS A 156 -21.67 -17.38 12.07
CA LYS A 156 -21.77 -18.42 13.11
C LYS A 156 -22.86 -19.49 12.83
N LYS A 157 -23.89 -19.13 12.08
CA LYS A 157 -24.94 -20.07 11.68
C LYS A 157 -24.59 -20.86 10.42
N THR A 158 -23.76 -20.29 9.56
CA THR A 158 -23.47 -20.84 8.23
C THR A 158 -22.27 -21.78 8.26
N PHE A 159 -21.28 -21.50 9.09
CA PHE A 159 -20.02 -22.24 9.13
C PHE A 159 -19.87 -23.00 10.45
N GLU A 160 -19.49 -24.27 10.33
CA GLU A 160 -19.13 -25.13 11.47
C GLU A 160 -17.66 -24.91 11.83
N LEU A 161 -17.35 -23.80 12.50
CA LEU A 161 -16.01 -23.41 12.91
C LEU A 161 -15.96 -23.15 14.42
N ASP A 162 -14.78 -23.30 15.01
CA ASP A 162 -14.54 -22.85 16.37
C ASP A 162 -14.34 -21.32 16.41
N PHE A 163 -15.36 -20.61 16.88
CA PHE A 163 -15.33 -19.16 17.00
C PHE A 163 -14.82 -18.67 18.36
N THR A 164 -14.39 -19.54 19.26
CA THR A 164 -13.93 -19.15 20.62
C THR A 164 -12.75 -18.20 20.61
N LYS A 165 -11.92 -18.25 19.58
CA LYS A 165 -10.76 -17.38 19.38
C LYS A 165 -11.10 -16.00 18.80
N TYR A 166 -12.30 -15.78 18.30
CA TYR A 166 -12.74 -14.50 17.71
C TYR A 166 -13.25 -13.56 18.80
N THR A 167 -12.35 -13.05 19.62
CA THR A 167 -12.65 -12.28 20.83
C THR A 167 -12.55 -10.77 20.67
N HIS A 168 -11.91 -10.29 19.62
CA HIS A 168 -11.79 -8.86 19.34
C HIS A 168 -13.03 -8.34 18.63
N ARG A 169 -13.72 -7.35 19.20
CA ARG A 169 -14.95 -6.76 18.64
C ARG A 169 -14.68 -5.40 18.05
N GLU A 170 -14.94 -5.26 16.76
CA GLU A 170 -14.80 -4.00 16.03
C GLU A 170 -15.82 -3.91 14.89
N ASN A 171 -16.39 -2.72 14.66
CA ASN A 171 -17.33 -2.42 13.58
C ASN A 171 -18.49 -3.41 13.43
N GLY A 172 -18.98 -3.98 14.54
CA GLY A 172 -20.09 -4.93 14.55
C GLY A 172 -19.74 -6.38 14.21
N TYR A 173 -18.44 -6.67 14.09
CA TYR A 173 -17.91 -8.01 13.85
C TYR A 173 -17.01 -8.48 14.99
N GLU A 174 -16.86 -9.79 15.12
CA GLU A 174 -15.84 -10.42 15.93
C GLU A 174 -14.68 -10.84 15.03
N HIS A 175 -13.46 -10.60 15.50
CA HIS A 175 -12.20 -10.86 14.78
C HIS A 175 -11.27 -11.70 15.66
N LEU A 176 -10.32 -12.37 15.00
CA LEU A 176 -9.16 -12.90 15.72
C LEU A 176 -8.37 -11.75 16.34
N PRO A 177 -7.89 -11.88 17.58
CA PRO A 177 -6.93 -10.94 18.16
C PRO A 177 -5.65 -10.89 17.35
N LEU A 178 -4.97 -9.76 17.38
CA LEU A 178 -3.72 -9.54 16.64
C LEU A 178 -2.68 -10.62 16.91
N GLU A 179 -2.53 -11.06 18.15
CA GLU A 179 -1.59 -12.12 18.54
C GLU A 179 -1.88 -13.45 17.83
N GLU A 180 -3.15 -13.82 17.70
CA GLU A 180 -3.54 -15.05 17.00
C GLU A 180 -3.28 -14.92 15.50
N LYS A 181 -3.55 -13.76 14.89
CA LYS A 181 -3.21 -13.47 13.50
C LYS A 181 -1.70 -13.61 13.25
N ILE A 182 -0.87 -13.04 14.13
CA ILE A 182 0.59 -13.13 14.04
C ILE A 182 1.05 -14.60 14.10
N LYS A 183 0.53 -15.38 15.04
CA LYS A 183 0.86 -16.81 15.15
C LYS A 183 0.55 -17.58 13.88
N LEU A 184 -0.57 -17.26 13.22
CA LEU A 184 -0.98 -17.89 11.98
C LEU A 184 -0.09 -17.50 10.80
N LEU A 185 0.38 -16.25 10.74
CA LEU A 185 1.17 -15.75 9.61
C LEU A 185 2.66 -16.04 9.71
N THR A 186 3.23 -16.08 10.91
CA THR A 186 4.67 -16.25 11.11
C THR A 186 5.28 -17.47 10.35
N PRO A 187 4.66 -18.65 10.32
CA PRO A 187 5.18 -19.77 9.55
C PRO A 187 5.17 -19.54 8.04
N ILE A 188 4.20 -18.76 7.56
CA ILE A 188 3.93 -18.54 6.13
C ILE A 188 4.94 -17.58 5.53
N LEU A 189 5.36 -16.56 6.30
CA LEU A 189 6.33 -15.54 5.88
C LEU A 189 7.68 -16.11 5.45
N LYS A 190 7.97 -17.37 5.83
CA LYS A 190 9.20 -18.06 5.41
C LYS A 190 9.16 -18.52 3.94
N TYR A 191 7.97 -18.65 3.36
CA TYR A 191 7.77 -19.29 2.06
C TYR A 191 7.11 -18.40 1.02
N LYS A 192 6.36 -17.37 1.45
CA LYS A 192 5.61 -16.47 0.57
C LYS A 192 5.77 -15.02 1.01
N GLN A 193 5.67 -14.13 0.05
CA GLN A 193 5.51 -12.70 0.31
C GLN A 193 4.05 -12.46 0.69
N VAL A 194 3.80 -12.20 1.97
CA VAL A 194 2.44 -12.10 2.51
C VAL A 194 2.10 -10.65 2.80
N SER A 195 0.90 -10.24 2.40
CA SER A 195 0.27 -9.00 2.83
C SER A 195 -1.07 -9.28 3.47
N VAL A 196 -1.56 -8.36 4.27
CA VAL A 196 -2.84 -8.47 4.95
C VAL A 196 -3.74 -7.31 4.53
N CYS A 197 -4.96 -7.65 4.10
CA CYS A 197 -6.02 -6.69 3.85
C CYS A 197 -6.86 -6.59 5.13
N GLU A 198 -6.66 -5.55 5.92
CA GLU A 198 -7.41 -5.31 7.16
C GLU A 198 -8.10 -3.95 7.09
N ASP A 199 -9.36 -3.91 7.55
CA ASP A 199 -10.12 -2.67 7.63
C ASP A 199 -9.82 -1.89 8.92
N CYS A 200 -9.15 -2.53 9.89
CA CYS A 200 -8.79 -1.94 11.18
C CYS A 200 -7.52 -1.11 11.07
N SER A 201 -7.60 0.18 11.34
CA SER A 201 -6.49 1.12 11.20
C SER A 201 -5.26 0.77 12.04
N ASP A 202 -5.47 0.24 13.26
CA ASP A 202 -4.38 -0.11 14.17
C ASP A 202 -3.65 -1.40 13.75
N ALA A 203 -4.40 -2.37 13.23
CA ALA A 203 -3.84 -3.59 12.69
C ALA A 203 -3.00 -3.31 11.43
N TYR A 204 -3.40 -2.34 10.59
CA TYR A 204 -2.69 -2.04 9.34
C TYR A 204 -1.28 -1.50 9.58
N SER A 205 -1.10 -0.57 10.51
CA SER A 205 0.22 -0.03 10.87
C SER A 205 1.14 -1.09 11.49
N PHE A 206 0.55 -2.05 12.21
CA PHE A 206 1.28 -3.19 12.73
C PHE A 206 1.73 -4.12 11.60
N TRP A 207 0.85 -4.41 10.64
CA TRP A 207 1.15 -5.29 9.51
C TRP A 207 2.23 -4.73 8.59
N GLU A 208 2.30 -3.42 8.40
CA GLU A 208 3.40 -2.78 7.66
C GLU A 208 4.79 -3.10 8.24
N LYS A 209 4.88 -3.38 9.54
CA LYS A 209 6.15 -3.76 10.20
C LYS A 209 6.52 -5.23 10.03
N TYR A 210 5.54 -6.11 9.85
CA TYR A 210 5.73 -7.57 9.80
C TYR A 210 5.65 -8.14 8.39
N VAL A 211 5.11 -7.40 7.45
CA VAL A 211 4.85 -7.88 6.10
C VAL A 211 5.88 -7.32 5.14
N ASN A 212 6.68 -8.19 4.55
CA ASN A 212 7.69 -7.82 3.55
C ASN A 212 7.08 -7.35 2.22
N TYR A 213 5.76 -7.30 2.12
CA TYR A 213 5.06 -7.08 0.86
C TYR A 213 3.74 -6.34 1.08
N ASN A 214 3.63 -5.18 0.46
CA ASN A 214 2.37 -4.48 0.32
C ASN A 214 1.78 -4.85 -1.05
N PRO A 215 0.58 -5.46 -1.15
CA PRO A 215 0.01 -5.93 -2.41
C PRO A 215 -0.15 -4.84 -3.44
N PHE A 216 -0.06 -3.62 -3.02
CA PHE A 216 -0.22 -2.46 -3.85
C PHE A 216 1.11 -1.80 -4.22
N ASP A 217 2.21 -2.06 -3.53
CA ASP A 217 3.53 -1.49 -3.84
C ASP A 217 4.11 -2.06 -5.13
N CYS A 218 3.81 -3.33 -5.43
CA CYS A 218 4.23 -3.96 -6.68
C CYS A 218 3.64 -3.31 -7.92
N CYS A 219 2.63 -2.48 -7.76
CA CYS A 219 1.82 -1.97 -8.83
C CYS A 219 1.93 -0.47 -9.02
N ASN A 220 2.77 0.23 -8.30
CA ASN A 220 2.64 1.69 -8.17
C ASN A 220 1.20 2.15 -7.86
N LEU A 221 0.33 1.21 -7.53
CA LEU A 221 -1.10 1.42 -7.38
C LEU A 221 -1.43 2.14 -6.11
N LEU A 222 -0.59 1.98 -5.12
CA LEU A 222 -0.76 2.72 -3.88
C LEU A 222 -0.07 4.05 -3.92
N ASN A 223 0.84 4.22 -4.84
CA ASN A 223 1.47 5.49 -5.07
C ASN A 223 0.46 6.56 -5.46
N TYR A 224 -0.75 6.19 -5.89
CA TYR A 224 -1.79 7.19 -6.09
C TYR A 224 -2.53 7.58 -4.79
N LYS A 225 -2.49 6.74 -3.73
CA LYS A 225 -2.96 7.15 -2.38
C LYS A 225 -1.85 7.80 -1.55
N HIS A 226 -0.61 7.65 -1.96
CA HIS A 226 0.46 8.58 -1.67
C HIS A 226 0.52 9.53 -2.85
N ASP A 227 -0.22 10.60 -2.75
CA ASP A 227 0.06 11.71 -3.62
C ASP A 227 1.54 12.00 -3.46
N TYR A 228 2.33 11.73 -4.46
CA TYR A 228 3.74 12.10 -4.46
C TYR A 228 4.12 12.81 -5.75
N ILE A 229 5.13 13.63 -5.65
CA ILE A 229 5.76 14.34 -6.77
C ILE A 229 7.24 14.02 -6.73
N GLY A 230 7.80 13.55 -7.83
CA GLY A 230 9.24 13.31 -7.98
C GLY A 230 9.64 11.84 -7.94
N ASN A 231 10.84 11.57 -7.43
CA ASN A 231 11.49 10.26 -7.51
C ASN A 231 11.12 9.37 -6.32
N ILE A 232 10.22 8.42 -6.51
CA ILE A 232 9.75 7.49 -5.47
C ILE A 232 10.84 6.51 -5.01
N GLU A 233 11.83 6.22 -5.86
CA GLU A 233 12.91 5.27 -5.56
C GLU A 233 13.75 5.70 -4.36
N LEU A 234 13.73 7.01 -4.02
CA LEU A 234 14.40 7.51 -2.82
C LEU A 234 13.89 6.88 -1.52
N LEU A 235 12.68 6.31 -1.51
CA LEU A 235 12.17 5.56 -0.35
C LEU A 235 12.90 4.24 -0.10
N HIS A 236 13.55 3.67 -1.10
CA HIS A 236 14.32 2.41 -0.97
C HIS A 236 15.77 2.62 -0.53
N GLU A 237 16.22 3.87 -0.51
CA GLU A 237 17.57 4.23 -0.12
C GLU A 237 17.75 4.34 1.40
N LYS A 238 19.02 4.33 1.86
CA LYS A 238 19.32 4.70 3.25
C LYS A 238 19.05 6.19 3.47
N LYS A 239 18.30 6.51 4.54
CA LYS A 239 17.81 7.84 4.81
C LYS A 239 18.23 8.35 6.19
N THR A 240 18.60 9.62 6.26
CA THR A 240 18.81 10.34 7.51
C THR A 240 17.62 11.26 7.75
N ALA A 241 16.91 11.09 8.86
CA ALA A 241 15.89 12.02 9.30
C ALA A 241 16.55 13.34 9.74
N PHE A 242 15.93 14.47 9.38
CA PHE A 242 16.29 15.76 9.97
C PHE A 242 15.08 16.36 10.66
N LEU A 243 15.19 16.61 11.96
CA LEU A 243 14.12 17.17 12.78
C LEU A 243 14.66 18.31 13.64
N SER A 244 13.90 19.41 13.72
CA SER A 244 14.24 20.50 14.63
C SER A 244 13.00 21.27 15.05
N SER A 245 12.88 21.53 16.35
CA SER A 245 11.98 22.54 16.86
C SER A 245 12.35 23.92 16.33
N PRO A 246 11.41 24.87 16.24
CA PRO A 246 11.73 26.27 15.92
C PRO A 246 12.76 26.82 16.89
N SER A 247 13.78 27.52 16.35
CA SER A 247 14.79 28.19 17.15
C SER A 247 15.33 29.46 16.45
N GLU A 248 15.51 30.49 17.22
CA GLU A 248 16.15 31.74 16.78
C GLU A 248 17.66 31.79 17.15
N ASP A 249 18.17 30.72 17.77
CA ASP A 249 19.58 30.61 18.14
C ASP A 249 20.47 30.65 16.88
N LYS A 250 21.36 31.64 16.84
CA LYS A 250 22.24 31.86 15.68
C LYS A 250 23.31 30.78 15.56
N GLU A 251 23.91 30.36 16.67
CA GLU A 251 24.95 29.35 16.68
C GLU A 251 24.39 28.00 16.19
N LEU A 252 23.22 27.58 16.70
CA LEU A 252 22.55 26.42 16.24
C LEU A 252 22.20 26.47 14.74
N ASN A 253 21.71 27.63 14.28
CA ASN A 253 21.39 27.81 12.86
C ASN A 253 22.64 27.66 11.98
N GLU A 254 23.82 28.19 12.43
CA GLU A 254 25.09 28.01 11.72
C GLU A 254 25.51 26.55 11.65
N LYS A 255 25.42 25.81 12.77
CA LYS A 255 25.69 24.35 12.81
C LYS A 255 24.79 23.57 11.86
N ILE A 256 23.50 23.92 11.79
CA ILE A 256 22.54 23.28 10.87
C ILE A 256 22.90 23.58 9.41
N ILE A 257 23.24 24.81 9.08
CA ILE A 257 23.70 25.24 7.75
C ILE A 257 24.98 24.50 7.38
N GLN A 258 25.93 24.41 8.31
CA GLN A 258 27.17 23.66 8.10
C GLN A 258 26.91 22.18 7.85
N TRP A 259 26.07 21.55 8.66
CA TRP A 259 25.65 20.17 8.45
C TRP A 259 24.99 19.96 7.09
N ALA A 260 24.04 20.80 6.71
CA ALA A 260 23.36 20.72 5.42
C ALA A 260 24.32 20.93 4.23
N ASN A 261 25.34 21.83 4.39
CA ASN A 261 26.37 22.02 3.38
C ASN A 261 27.28 20.80 3.20
N GLY A 262 27.47 20.01 4.23
CA GLY A 262 28.26 18.77 4.19
C GLY A 262 27.57 17.60 3.48
N GLN A 263 26.29 17.70 3.15
CA GLN A 263 25.55 16.61 2.50
C GLN A 263 25.91 16.52 1.02
N THR A 264 26.00 15.29 0.50
CA THR A 264 26.45 14.95 -0.85
C THR A 264 25.34 14.30 -1.68
N ALA A 265 25.63 13.89 -2.91
CA ALA A 265 24.71 13.17 -3.77
C ALA A 265 24.37 11.75 -3.26
N ASP A 266 25.16 11.20 -2.34
CA ASP A 266 24.93 9.89 -1.75
C ASP A 266 23.98 9.96 -0.55
N ASP A 267 23.73 11.15 -0.02
CA ASP A 267 22.91 11.35 1.15
C ASP A 267 21.44 11.58 0.78
N VAL A 268 20.53 10.87 1.42
CA VAL A 268 19.08 11.06 1.33
C VAL A 268 18.57 11.62 2.64
N ILE A 269 18.11 12.86 2.63
CA ILE A 269 17.59 13.54 3.82
C ILE A 269 16.06 13.55 3.77
N ILE A 270 15.45 12.97 4.80
CA ILE A 270 13.99 12.93 4.95
C ILE A 270 13.56 13.84 6.09
N SER A 271 12.60 14.74 5.83
CA SER A 271 12.06 15.66 6.84
C SER A 271 10.70 16.23 6.43
N GLY A 272 10.02 16.85 7.38
CA GLY A 272 8.87 17.70 7.12
C GLY A 272 9.22 19.10 6.66
N PHE A 273 10.41 19.55 6.92
CA PHE A 273 10.92 20.91 6.62
C PHE A 273 9.92 22.02 6.95
N HIS A 274 9.27 21.90 8.12
CA HIS A 274 8.16 22.76 8.50
C HIS A 274 8.58 23.94 9.38
N SER A 275 9.45 23.70 10.38
CA SER A 275 9.95 24.76 11.25
C SER A 275 10.83 25.74 10.46
N ASN A 276 11.01 26.97 11.00
CA ASN A 276 11.94 27.95 10.41
C ASN A 276 13.37 27.38 10.32
N THR A 277 13.76 26.61 11.30
CA THR A 277 15.07 25.95 11.39
C THR A 277 15.22 24.86 10.31
N GLU A 278 14.21 24.00 10.15
CA GLU A 278 14.20 22.96 9.11
C GLU A 278 14.18 23.55 7.69
N LYS A 279 13.48 24.67 7.48
CA LYS A 279 13.46 25.37 6.18
C LYS A 279 14.83 25.91 5.78
N LYS A 280 15.62 26.41 6.74
CA LYS A 280 17.00 26.85 6.47
C LYS A 280 17.86 25.68 5.96
N ALA A 281 17.73 24.50 6.56
CA ALA A 281 18.39 23.29 6.05
C ALA A 281 17.93 22.94 4.63
N LEU A 282 16.61 22.97 4.36
CA LEU A 282 16.06 22.70 3.04
C LEU A 282 16.60 23.64 1.97
N ASP A 283 16.69 24.95 2.27
CA ASP A 283 17.20 25.95 1.33
C ASP A 283 18.66 25.68 0.93
N VAL A 284 19.46 25.16 1.85
CA VAL A 284 20.84 24.72 1.57
C VAL A 284 20.84 23.43 0.75
N LEU A 285 20.09 22.42 1.15
CA LEU A 285 20.03 21.12 0.48
C LEU A 285 19.54 21.24 -0.97
N LEU A 286 18.59 22.15 -1.24
CA LEU A 286 18.09 22.40 -2.60
C LEU A 286 19.19 22.94 -3.54
N LYS A 287 20.15 23.68 -3.01
CA LYS A 287 21.31 24.23 -3.75
C LYS A 287 22.45 23.22 -3.89
N LYS A 288 22.38 22.11 -3.18
CA LYS A 288 23.38 21.03 -3.19
C LYS A 288 22.92 19.86 -4.04
N SER A 289 23.77 18.85 -4.16
CA SER A 289 23.45 17.60 -4.87
C SER A 289 22.72 16.57 -4.00
N ALA A 290 22.57 16.81 -2.70
CA ALA A 290 21.87 15.91 -1.79
C ALA A 290 20.45 15.58 -2.26
N ARG A 291 20.00 14.37 -1.97
CA ARG A 291 18.67 13.89 -2.32
C ARG A 291 17.72 14.14 -1.15
N ILE A 292 16.50 14.56 -1.46
CA ILE A 292 15.57 15.13 -0.48
C ILE A 292 14.23 14.41 -0.53
N ILE A 293 13.71 14.01 0.62
CA ILE A 293 12.34 13.55 0.79
C ILE A 293 11.61 14.54 1.69
N LEU A 294 10.68 15.30 1.10
CA LEU A 294 9.80 16.22 1.81
C LEU A 294 8.49 15.51 2.16
N VAL A 295 8.24 15.31 3.44
CA VAL A 295 7.02 14.68 3.95
C VAL A 295 6.02 15.73 4.38
N MET A 296 4.85 15.75 3.76
CA MET A 296 3.78 16.70 4.04
C MET A 296 2.95 16.27 5.26
N ALA A 297 2.48 17.26 6.04
CA ALA A 297 1.50 17.04 7.12
C ALA A 297 0.08 17.45 6.70
N LYS A 298 -0.19 17.51 5.42
CA LYS A 298 -1.47 17.84 4.78
C LYS A 298 -1.49 17.23 3.37
N ASP A 299 -2.60 17.38 2.67
CA ASP A 299 -2.73 16.98 1.27
C ASP A 299 -1.57 17.52 0.42
N LEU A 300 -1.16 16.74 -0.57
CA LEU A 300 -0.09 17.10 -1.48
C LEU A 300 -0.44 18.35 -2.29
N TYR A 301 0.58 19.01 -2.79
CA TYR A 301 0.41 20.10 -3.75
C TYR A 301 -0.29 19.61 -5.03
N ALA A 302 -1.25 20.38 -5.55
CA ALA A 302 -1.89 20.08 -6.82
C ALA A 302 -0.90 20.10 -8.01
N GLN A 303 0.17 20.88 -7.89
CA GLN A 303 1.28 20.95 -8.83
C GLN A 303 2.59 21.12 -8.07
N CYS A 304 3.71 20.66 -8.65
CA CYS A 304 5.02 20.87 -8.06
C CYS A 304 5.31 22.35 -7.87
N PRO A 305 5.58 22.82 -6.65
CA PRO A 305 5.98 24.21 -6.44
C PRO A 305 7.28 24.54 -7.20
N GLY A 306 7.34 25.72 -7.83
CA GLY A 306 8.46 26.12 -8.68
C GLY A 306 9.83 26.01 -8.02
N GLN A 307 9.91 26.30 -6.72
CA GLN A 307 11.16 26.17 -5.94
C GLN A 307 11.73 24.74 -5.84
N PHE A 308 10.88 23.71 -6.09
CA PHE A 308 11.28 22.30 -6.06
C PHE A 308 11.44 21.70 -7.47
N ALA A 309 11.02 22.43 -8.50
CA ALA A 309 10.92 21.92 -9.86
C ALA A 309 12.25 21.35 -10.39
N ASP A 310 13.36 22.05 -10.18
CA ASP A 310 14.68 21.61 -10.65
C ASP A 310 15.14 20.35 -9.92
N ALA A 311 14.95 20.27 -8.59
CA ALA A 311 15.32 19.11 -7.81
C ALA A 311 14.46 17.87 -8.17
N VAL A 312 13.18 18.07 -8.43
CA VAL A 312 12.24 17.01 -8.90
C VAL A 312 12.64 16.56 -10.30
N LYS A 313 12.88 17.49 -11.23
CA LYS A 313 13.29 17.19 -12.61
C LYS A 313 14.63 16.44 -12.67
N ALA A 314 15.55 16.78 -11.78
CA ALA A 314 16.85 16.10 -11.63
C ALA A 314 16.74 14.71 -10.97
N GLY A 315 15.55 14.25 -10.57
CA GLY A 315 15.32 12.97 -9.91
C GLY A 315 15.85 12.87 -8.48
N ARG A 316 16.28 13.99 -7.88
CA ARG A 316 16.86 14.03 -6.53
C ARG A 316 15.89 14.50 -5.44
N MET A 317 14.61 14.68 -5.77
CA MET A 317 13.60 15.06 -4.79
C MET A 317 12.34 14.21 -4.91
N LEU A 318 11.80 13.84 -3.75
CA LEU A 318 10.48 13.25 -3.56
C LEU A 318 9.68 14.14 -2.61
N ILE A 319 8.44 14.45 -2.96
CA ILE A 319 7.48 15.12 -2.08
C ILE A 319 6.31 14.15 -1.91
N LEU A 320 5.96 13.82 -0.69
CA LEU A 320 4.86 12.87 -0.42
C LEU A 320 4.02 13.27 0.80
N THR A 321 2.81 12.75 0.84
CA THR A 321 1.93 12.82 2.01
C THR A 321 1.68 11.39 2.52
N PRO A 322 1.92 11.08 3.81
CA PRO A 322 1.58 9.79 4.41
C PRO A 322 0.09 9.46 4.29
N LYS A 323 -0.25 8.19 4.06
CA LYS A 323 -1.63 7.69 3.82
C LYS A 323 -2.66 8.09 4.88
N ASN A 324 -2.23 8.17 6.12
CA ASN A 324 -3.09 8.50 7.26
C ASN A 324 -3.31 10.01 7.42
N ILE A 325 -2.77 10.82 6.51
CA ILE A 325 -2.99 12.27 6.47
C ILE A 325 -3.87 12.60 5.28
N ASN A 326 -5.10 13.02 5.56
CA ASN A 326 -6.09 13.44 4.56
C ASN A 326 -6.75 14.72 5.06
N THR A 327 -6.07 15.84 4.88
CA THR A 327 -6.54 17.16 5.32
C THR A 327 -5.82 18.28 4.57
N LYS A 328 -6.55 19.36 4.32
CA LYS A 328 -6.01 20.56 3.67
C LYS A 328 -5.16 21.44 4.59
N ILE A 329 -5.27 21.24 5.90
CA ILE A 329 -4.57 22.07 6.91
C ILE A 329 -3.67 21.23 7.79
N VAL A 330 -2.54 21.81 8.20
CA VAL A 330 -1.62 21.20 9.16
C VAL A 330 -2.17 21.36 10.58
N THR A 331 -2.28 20.27 11.31
CA THR A 331 -2.65 20.25 12.73
C THR A 331 -1.53 19.65 13.58
N LYS A 332 -1.62 19.76 14.91
CA LYS A 332 -0.68 19.06 15.81
C LYS A 332 -0.68 17.55 15.56
N GLY A 333 -1.87 16.95 15.36
CA GLY A 333 -2.00 15.52 15.09
C GLY A 333 -1.35 15.12 13.78
N THR A 334 -1.60 15.85 12.68
CA THR A 334 -0.97 15.53 11.38
C THR A 334 0.53 15.80 11.36
N ALA A 335 1.00 16.79 12.12
CA ALA A 335 2.43 17.04 12.31
C ALA A 335 3.11 15.90 13.10
N LEU A 336 2.42 15.32 14.10
CA LEU A 336 2.88 14.14 14.83
C LEU A 336 3.00 12.93 13.90
N LEU A 337 1.95 12.62 13.15
CA LEU A 337 1.94 11.51 12.19
C LEU A 337 3.04 11.66 11.13
N ARG A 338 3.26 12.87 10.61
CA ARG A 338 4.34 13.15 9.68
C ARG A 338 5.72 12.91 10.30
N ASN A 339 5.97 13.41 11.53
CA ASN A 339 7.26 13.22 12.19
C ASN A 339 7.51 11.75 12.54
N GLN A 340 6.48 11.02 12.96
CA GLN A 340 6.55 9.58 13.16
C GLN A 340 6.96 8.87 11.86
N TYR A 341 6.29 9.18 10.75
CA TYR A 341 6.63 8.62 9.44
C TYR A 341 8.09 8.93 9.04
N VAL A 342 8.56 10.14 9.26
CA VAL A 342 9.96 10.55 8.98
C VAL A 342 10.94 9.65 9.75
N LEU A 343 10.71 9.44 11.03
CA LEU A 343 11.56 8.58 11.88
C LEU A 343 11.46 7.11 11.48
N ASP A 344 10.26 6.60 11.26
CA ASP A 344 10.03 5.19 10.86
C ASP A 344 10.78 4.85 9.57
N GLN A 345 10.75 5.76 8.58
CA GLN A 345 11.40 5.59 7.28
C GLN A 345 12.91 5.82 7.29
N SER A 346 13.48 6.39 8.35
CA SER A 346 14.89 6.73 8.42
C SER A 346 15.76 5.61 9.01
N ASN A 347 17.05 5.61 8.69
CA ASN A 347 18.07 4.72 9.25
C ASN A 347 18.83 5.37 10.42
N SER A 348 18.85 6.69 10.47
CA SER A 348 19.43 7.51 11.51
C SER A 348 18.69 8.85 11.59
N ALA A 349 18.89 9.60 12.64
CA ALA A 349 18.32 10.93 12.79
C ALA A 349 19.39 11.96 13.17
N VAL A 350 19.27 13.14 12.58
CA VAL A 350 19.98 14.36 12.99
C VAL A 350 18.96 15.33 13.54
N VAL A 351 19.21 15.84 14.72
CA VAL A 351 18.32 16.74 15.45
C VAL A 351 19.00 18.08 15.66
N GLY A 352 18.40 19.14 15.15
CA GLY A 352 18.85 20.51 15.43
C GLY A 352 18.62 20.83 16.90
N THR A 353 17.36 20.91 17.30
CA THR A 353 16.95 21.06 18.70
C THR A 353 15.59 20.41 18.93
N ALA A 354 15.34 19.98 20.16
CA ALA A 354 14.04 19.45 20.60
C ALA A 354 13.57 20.23 21.83
N THR A 355 12.36 20.75 21.78
CA THR A 355 11.74 21.41 22.92
C THR A 355 11.48 20.39 24.02
N LYS A 356 11.84 20.72 25.26
CA LYS A 356 11.59 19.85 26.43
C LYS A 356 10.10 19.50 26.57
N ASN A 357 9.81 18.22 26.75
CA ASN A 357 8.47 17.65 26.74
C ASN A 357 7.68 17.92 25.44
N GLY A 358 8.38 18.23 24.35
CA GLY A 358 7.80 18.49 23.05
C GLY A 358 7.69 17.23 22.19
N MET A 359 6.98 17.37 21.06
CA MET A 359 6.71 16.28 20.13
C MET A 359 7.98 15.54 19.65
N ILE A 360 9.05 16.29 19.30
CA ILE A 360 10.28 15.68 18.80
C ILE A 360 10.96 14.88 19.89
N GLU A 361 11.08 15.42 21.11
CA GLU A 361 11.68 14.71 22.24
C GLU A 361 10.91 13.42 22.57
N THR A 362 9.57 13.49 22.61
CA THR A 362 8.72 12.31 22.84
C THR A 362 8.93 11.23 21.78
N LEU A 363 8.96 11.60 20.50
CA LEU A 363 9.20 10.65 19.41
C LEU A 363 10.60 10.03 19.45
N LEU A 364 11.61 10.82 19.83
CA LEU A 364 12.98 10.33 19.92
C LEU A 364 13.20 9.37 21.10
N SER A 365 12.41 9.47 22.17
CA SER A 365 12.50 8.53 23.30
C SER A 365 12.13 7.09 22.91
N GLU A 366 11.33 6.92 21.86
CA GLU A 366 10.95 5.61 21.31
C GLU A 366 11.81 5.20 20.08
N TYR A 367 12.67 6.10 19.60
CA TYR A 367 13.49 5.85 18.43
C TYR A 367 14.77 5.10 18.79
N ASN A 368 14.91 3.88 18.32
CA ASN A 368 15.98 2.94 18.70
C ASN A 368 17.19 2.92 17.73
N LYS A 369 17.30 3.89 16.83
CA LYS A 369 18.40 4.01 15.87
C LYS A 369 19.32 5.17 16.27
N THR A 370 20.43 5.34 15.55
CA THR A 370 21.43 6.40 15.83
C THR A 370 20.82 7.80 15.73
N VAL A 371 21.05 8.62 16.76
CA VAL A 371 20.65 10.02 16.80
C VAL A 371 21.88 10.90 17.01
N ILE A 372 22.04 11.92 16.19
CA ILE A 372 23.09 12.95 16.32
C ILE A 372 22.36 14.26 16.63
N VAL A 373 22.78 14.95 17.68
CA VAL A 373 22.24 16.28 18.07
C VAL A 373 23.26 17.34 17.74
N LEU A 374 22.84 18.40 17.04
CA LEU A 374 23.69 19.51 16.58
C LEU A 374 23.85 20.60 17.64
N GLN A 375 23.96 20.22 18.92
CA GLN A 375 24.15 21.19 20.01
C GLN A 375 25.50 21.90 19.98
#